data_37adb11f37fb59c30cdd73fa4b04a037
#
_entry.id   37adb11f37fb59c30cdd73fa4b04a037
#
_cell.length_a   1.000
_cell.length_b   1.000
_cell.length_c   1.000
_cell.angle_alpha   90.00
_cell.angle_beta   90.00
_cell.angle_gamma   90.00
#
_symmetry.space_group_name_H-M   'P 1'
#
loop_
_entity.id
_entity.type
_entity.pdbx_description
1 polymer ?
#
loop_
_entity_poly.entity_id
_entity_poly.type
_entity_poly.pdbx_seq_one_letter_code
_entity_poly.pdbx_strand_id
1 'polypeptide(L)'
;MIRALSIASVLSFAVLSMGTAFAQDKAAAPAAPAAEKKPGPADGFNIHVMAPHKFEDGTVHGPYHHYCKGISPEVLQCLLFESTDPNARLTDVEYFVSKSVSRAHVPLKT
;
A
#
# COMPACT_ATOMS: atom_id res chain seq x y z
N MET A 1 -3.72 -53.87 -69.90
CA MET A 1 -4.80 -53.16 -69.17
C MET A 1 -4.14 -52.27 -68.09
N ILE A 2 -3.94 -51.02 -68.42
CA ILE A 2 -3.26 -50.07 -67.48
C ILE A 2 -4.30 -49.04 -67.10
N ARG A 3 -4.69 -48.99 -65.83
CA ARG A 3 -5.59 -47.97 -65.28
C ARG A 3 -4.75 -46.79 -64.79
N ALA A 4 -4.96 -45.65 -65.41
CA ALA A 4 -4.37 -44.38 -64.98
C ALA A 4 -5.10 -43.87 -63.73
N LEU A 5 -4.35 -43.60 -62.72
CA LEU A 5 -4.82 -42.94 -61.45
C LEU A 5 -4.57 -41.45 -61.59
N SER A 6 -5.64 -40.67 -61.68
CA SER A 6 -5.57 -39.21 -61.66
C SER A 6 -5.40 -38.71 -60.21
N ILE A 7 -4.32 -38.03 -59.94
CA ILE A 7 -4.10 -37.36 -58.66
C ILE A 7 -4.60 -35.94 -58.83
N ALA A 8 -5.69 -35.62 -58.15
CA ALA A 8 -6.18 -34.24 -58.01
C ALA A 8 -5.40 -33.52 -56.94
N SER A 9 -4.58 -32.57 -57.34
CA SER A 9 -3.91 -31.64 -56.43
C SER A 9 -4.91 -30.61 -55.92
N VAL A 10 -5.22 -30.66 -54.64
CA VAL A 10 -5.97 -29.61 -53.95
C VAL A 10 -5.00 -28.54 -53.48
N LEU A 11 -5.01 -27.36 -54.13
CA LEU A 11 -4.30 -26.18 -53.67
C LEU A 11 -5.08 -25.59 -52.49
N SER A 12 -4.56 -25.76 -51.27
CA SER A 12 -5.06 -25.05 -50.11
C SER A 12 -4.50 -23.64 -50.09
N PHE A 13 -5.34 -22.64 -50.33
CA PHE A 13 -5.02 -21.25 -50.10
C PHE A 13 -5.12 -20.99 -48.60
N ALA A 14 -3.97 -20.81 -47.94
CA ALA A 14 -3.90 -20.28 -46.61
C ALA A 14 -4.17 -18.77 -46.67
N VAL A 15 -5.36 -18.33 -46.23
CA VAL A 15 -5.67 -16.92 -46.04
C VAL A 15 -5.02 -16.48 -44.71
N LEU A 16 -3.91 -15.73 -44.84
CA LEU A 16 -3.27 -15.08 -43.72
C LEU A 16 -4.13 -13.88 -43.30
N SER A 17 -5.02 -14.06 -42.34
CA SER A 17 -5.74 -12.95 -41.72
C SER A 17 -4.78 -12.16 -40.83
N MET A 18 -4.25 -11.06 -41.35
CA MET A 18 -3.59 -10.02 -40.50
C MET A 18 -4.66 -9.39 -39.61
N GLY A 19 -4.78 -9.92 -38.41
CA GLY A 19 -5.52 -9.26 -37.35
C GLY A 19 -4.77 -8.00 -36.92
N THR A 20 -5.24 -6.84 -37.37
CA THR A 20 -4.85 -5.57 -36.79
C THR A 20 -5.39 -5.51 -35.36
N ALA A 21 -4.51 -5.74 -34.39
CA ALA A 21 -4.81 -5.47 -33.00
C ALA A 21 -4.99 -3.96 -32.86
N PHE A 22 -6.25 -3.49 -32.83
CA PHE A 22 -6.56 -2.14 -32.39
C PHE A 22 -6.26 -2.13 -30.88
N ALA A 23 -5.12 -1.52 -30.50
CA ALA A 23 -4.89 -1.10 -29.14
C ALA A 23 -6.01 -0.09 -28.83
N GLN A 24 -7.01 -0.52 -28.07
CA GLN A 24 -7.97 0.41 -27.47
C GLN A 24 -7.18 1.21 -26.43
N ASP A 25 -6.77 2.41 -26.81
CA ASP A 25 -6.41 3.45 -25.86
C ASP A 25 -7.64 3.65 -24.95
N LYS A 26 -7.57 3.00 -23.80
CA LYS A 26 -8.52 3.23 -22.73
C LYS A 26 -8.26 4.65 -22.24
N ALA A 27 -8.92 5.62 -22.88
CA ALA A 27 -8.93 6.99 -22.42
C ALA A 27 -9.32 6.94 -20.93
N ALA A 28 -8.39 7.32 -20.06
CA ALA A 28 -8.67 7.45 -18.63
C ALA A 28 -9.87 8.40 -18.51
N ALA A 29 -10.94 7.91 -17.89
CA ALA A 29 -12.09 8.77 -17.59
C ALA A 29 -11.55 10.00 -16.82
N PRO A 30 -12.04 11.23 -17.14
CA PRO A 30 -11.61 12.41 -16.41
C PRO A 30 -11.82 12.15 -14.93
N ALA A 31 -10.75 12.33 -14.13
CA ALA A 31 -10.83 12.19 -12.70
C ALA A 31 -11.94 13.10 -12.19
N ALA A 32 -12.89 12.52 -11.45
CA ALA A 32 -13.91 13.33 -10.79
C ALA A 32 -13.20 14.40 -9.95
N PRO A 33 -13.71 15.65 -9.92
CA PRO A 33 -13.10 16.70 -9.12
C PRO A 33 -12.94 16.17 -7.69
N ALA A 34 -11.71 16.23 -7.15
CA ALA A 34 -11.44 15.79 -5.80
C ALA A 34 -12.37 16.56 -4.87
N ALA A 35 -13.29 15.87 -4.20
CA ALA A 35 -14.13 16.48 -3.20
C ALA A 35 -13.21 17.11 -2.15
N GLU A 36 -13.43 18.39 -1.81
CA GLU A 36 -12.68 19.06 -0.75
C GLU A 36 -12.82 18.24 0.53
N LYS A 37 -11.72 17.59 0.91
CA LYS A 37 -11.67 16.76 2.10
C LYS A 37 -11.75 17.66 3.32
N LYS A 38 -12.86 17.64 4.02
CA LYS A 38 -12.96 18.31 5.32
C LYS A 38 -11.99 17.65 6.31
N PRO A 39 -11.28 18.43 7.13
CA PRO A 39 -10.44 17.88 8.19
C PRO A 39 -11.23 16.92 9.09
N GLY A 40 -10.64 15.77 9.38
CA GLY A 40 -11.24 14.74 10.22
C GLY A 40 -10.26 14.24 11.28
N PRO A 41 -10.66 13.28 12.12
CA PRO A 41 -9.81 12.78 13.20
C PRO A 41 -8.52 12.11 12.71
N ALA A 42 -8.48 11.67 11.45
CA ALA A 42 -7.28 11.11 10.83
C ALA A 42 -6.29 12.18 10.33
N ASP A 43 -6.65 13.46 10.35
CA ASP A 43 -5.76 14.55 9.97
C ASP A 43 -4.93 15.03 11.16
N GLY A 44 -3.81 15.73 10.88
CA GLY A 44 -2.95 16.32 11.91
C GLY A 44 -1.86 15.39 12.45
N PHE A 45 -1.68 14.20 11.90
CA PHE A 45 -0.54 13.32 12.19
C PHE A 45 0.71 13.79 11.43
N ASN A 46 1.24 14.95 11.79
CA ASN A 46 2.30 15.65 11.07
C ASN A 46 3.66 15.64 11.78
N ILE A 47 3.76 15.05 12.97
CA ILE A 47 5.02 14.84 13.67
C ILE A 47 5.57 13.50 13.19
N HIS A 48 6.72 13.52 12.49
CA HIS A 48 7.35 12.29 11.99
C HIS A 48 8.60 11.94 12.80
N VAL A 49 8.61 10.74 13.37
CA VAL A 49 9.74 10.19 14.14
C VAL A 49 10.07 8.81 13.62
N MET A 50 11.36 8.47 13.58
CA MET A 50 11.84 7.11 13.31
C MET A 50 12.43 6.52 14.58
N ALA A 51 11.96 5.33 14.96
CA ALA A 51 12.50 4.62 16.12
C ALA A 51 12.44 3.10 15.95
N PRO A 52 13.45 2.36 16.45
CA PRO A 52 13.35 0.92 16.58
C PRO A 52 12.49 0.56 17.79
N HIS A 53 11.84 -0.60 17.72
CA HIS A 53 11.12 -1.20 18.84
C HIS A 53 11.89 -2.39 19.41
N LYS A 54 12.04 -2.41 20.72
CA LYS A 54 12.55 -3.55 21.46
C LYS A 54 11.39 -4.37 22.01
N PHE A 55 11.35 -5.64 21.66
CA PHE A 55 10.33 -6.57 22.11
C PHE A 55 10.71 -7.24 23.43
N GLU A 56 9.74 -7.91 24.06
CA GLU A 56 9.91 -8.53 25.37
C GLU A 56 10.94 -9.68 25.37
N ASP A 57 11.08 -10.37 24.23
CA ASP A 57 12.11 -11.40 24.00
C ASP A 57 13.53 -10.83 23.79
N GLY A 58 13.68 -9.51 23.82
CA GLY A 58 14.92 -8.79 23.60
C GLY A 58 15.27 -8.49 22.14
N THR A 59 14.47 -8.96 21.19
CA THR A 59 14.67 -8.62 19.77
C THR A 59 14.39 -7.14 19.50
N VAL A 60 15.05 -6.60 18.47
CA VAL A 60 14.89 -5.21 18.04
C VAL A 60 14.49 -5.22 16.57
N HIS A 61 13.38 -4.58 16.25
CA HIS A 61 12.85 -4.44 14.91
C HIS A 61 12.68 -2.98 14.51
N GLY A 62 12.62 -2.71 13.23
CA GLY A 62 12.48 -1.38 12.66
C GLY A 62 13.77 -0.92 11.97
N PRO A 63 13.98 0.41 11.80
CA PRO A 63 13.14 1.47 12.39
C PRO A 63 11.75 1.54 11.78
N TYR A 64 10.75 1.86 12.61
CA TYR A 64 9.39 2.15 12.15
C TYR A 64 9.18 3.65 11.99
N HIS A 65 8.30 4.03 11.06
CA HIS A 65 7.92 5.41 10.81
C HIS A 65 6.68 5.76 11.61
N HIS A 66 6.85 6.59 12.64
CA HIS A 66 5.79 7.06 13.51
C HIS A 66 5.28 8.40 13.01
N TYR A 67 4.02 8.48 12.62
CA TYR A 67 3.34 9.72 12.32
C TYR A 67 2.43 10.05 13.50
N CYS A 68 2.73 11.14 14.21
CA CYS A 68 2.13 11.43 15.51
C CYS A 68 1.37 12.75 15.49
N LYS A 69 0.40 12.83 16.41
CA LYS A 69 -0.39 14.03 16.68
C LYS A 69 -0.58 14.19 18.19
N GLY A 70 -0.45 15.42 18.69
CA GLY A 70 -0.78 15.75 20.08
C GLY A 70 -2.29 15.67 20.31
N ILE A 71 -2.72 14.90 21.29
CA ILE A 71 -4.12 14.84 21.73
C ILE A 71 -4.35 15.52 23.09
N SER A 72 -3.28 15.69 23.86
CA SER A 72 -3.22 16.54 25.06
C SER A 72 -1.78 17.01 25.27
N PRO A 73 -1.51 17.93 26.21
CA PRO A 73 -0.14 18.37 26.53
C PRO A 73 0.79 17.22 26.97
N GLU A 74 0.24 16.10 27.42
CA GLU A 74 1.01 14.99 27.96
C GLU A 74 0.92 13.71 27.13
N VAL A 75 0.15 13.71 26.01
CA VAL A 75 -0.11 12.51 25.22
C VAL A 75 0.01 12.79 23.71
N LEU A 76 0.88 12.03 23.04
CA LEU A 76 0.92 11.92 21.58
C LEU A 76 0.32 10.59 21.18
N GLN A 77 -0.53 10.60 20.16
CA GLN A 77 -0.98 9.39 19.47
C GLN A 77 -0.19 9.23 18.18
N CYS A 78 0.31 8.05 17.91
CA CYS A 78 1.12 7.74 16.74
C CYS A 78 0.55 6.58 15.92
N LEU A 79 0.60 6.74 14.60
CA LEU A 79 0.35 5.70 13.63
C LEU A 79 1.71 5.24 13.08
N LEU A 80 1.98 3.94 13.12
CA LEU A 80 3.25 3.36 12.72
C LEU A 80 3.13 2.69 11.36
N PHE A 81 4.12 2.96 10.50
CA PHE A 81 4.16 2.42 9.14
C PHE A 81 5.52 1.78 8.84
N GLU A 82 5.52 0.81 7.93
CA GLU A 82 6.73 0.10 7.49
C GLU A 82 7.71 1.01 6.72
N SER A 83 7.18 2.05 6.06
CA SER A 83 7.95 2.98 5.23
C SER A 83 7.23 4.32 5.10
N THR A 84 7.83 5.24 4.35
CA THR A 84 7.22 6.53 3.99
C THR A 84 6.42 6.48 2.68
N ASP A 85 6.25 5.31 2.08
CA ASP A 85 5.45 5.16 0.86
C ASP A 85 3.99 5.52 1.16
N PRO A 86 3.29 6.28 0.27
CA PRO A 86 1.88 6.61 0.46
C PRO A 86 0.95 5.40 0.64
N ASN A 87 1.36 4.23 0.15
CA ASN A 87 0.63 2.97 0.27
C ASN A 87 1.22 2.04 1.34
N ALA A 88 2.16 2.55 2.17
CA ALA A 88 2.74 1.76 3.25
C ALA A 88 1.67 1.23 4.20
N ARG A 89 1.89 0.00 4.64
CA ARG A 89 0.97 -0.65 5.57
C ARG A 89 1.12 -0.09 6.98
N LEU A 90 -0.01 0.21 7.62
CA LEU A 90 -0.08 0.49 9.05
C LEU A 90 0.28 -0.79 9.81
N THR A 91 1.26 -0.71 10.71
CA THR A 91 1.74 -1.84 11.51
C THR A 91 1.21 -1.80 12.93
N ASP A 92 1.10 -0.61 13.52
CA ASP A 92 0.74 -0.47 14.92
C ASP A 92 0.18 0.94 15.22
N VAL A 93 -0.38 1.10 16.41
CA VAL A 93 -0.78 2.37 17.02
C VAL A 93 -0.12 2.49 18.38
N GLU A 94 0.57 3.57 18.61
CA GLU A 94 1.33 3.81 19.82
C GLU A 94 0.94 5.14 20.49
N TYR A 95 1.13 5.20 21.80
CA TYR A 95 0.95 6.44 22.57
C TYR A 95 2.23 6.78 23.34
N PHE A 96 2.79 7.95 23.07
CA PHE A 96 3.80 8.54 23.95
C PHE A 96 3.11 9.33 25.05
N VAL A 97 3.40 8.98 26.29
CA VAL A 97 2.85 9.65 27.45
C VAL A 97 3.96 10.27 28.29
N SER A 98 3.68 11.39 28.96
CA SER A 98 4.64 12.01 29.87
C SER A 98 4.99 11.07 31.03
N LYS A 99 6.16 11.25 31.62
CA LYS A 99 6.59 10.45 32.78
C LYS A 99 5.66 10.62 33.97
N SER A 100 5.04 11.78 34.13
CA SER A 100 4.07 12.06 35.21
C SER A 100 2.84 11.16 35.06
N VAL A 101 2.26 11.09 33.83
CA VAL A 101 1.10 10.22 33.53
C VAL A 101 1.49 8.75 33.67
N SER A 102 2.61 8.34 33.10
CA SER A 102 3.07 6.95 33.17
C SER A 102 3.28 6.49 34.62
N ARG A 103 3.95 7.30 35.46
CA ARG A 103 4.19 6.95 36.86
C ARG A 103 2.95 6.94 37.73
N ALA A 104 1.93 7.75 37.38
CA ALA A 104 0.68 7.80 38.13
C ALA A 104 -0.26 6.61 37.81
N HIS A 105 -0.17 6.04 36.60
CA HIS A 105 -1.18 5.09 36.11
C HIS A 105 -0.63 3.74 35.66
N VAL A 106 0.68 3.62 35.45
CA VAL A 106 1.31 2.36 35.03
C VAL A 106 2.13 1.80 36.18
N PRO A 107 1.76 0.64 36.75
CA PRO A 107 2.56 -0.01 37.79
C PRO A 107 3.97 -0.28 37.28
N LEU A 108 4.98 0.10 38.09
CA LEU A 108 6.36 -0.32 37.82
C LEU A 108 6.42 -1.84 37.95
N LYS A 109 6.86 -2.53 36.92
CA LYS A 109 7.24 -3.96 37.03
C LYS A 109 8.41 -4.01 38.02
N THR A 110 8.21 -4.60 39.18
CA THR A 110 9.24 -4.94 40.16
C THR A 110 10.02 -6.13 39.71
#